data_a45786d2f3dc0a4cd61aa3895807b25c
#
_entry.id   a45786d2f3dc0a4cd61aa3895807b25c
#
_cell.length_a   1.000
_cell.length_b   1.000
_cell.length_c   1.000
_cell.angle_alpha   90.00
_cell.angle_beta   90.00
_cell.angle_gamma   90.00
#
_symmetry.space_group_name_H-M   'P 1'
#
loop_
_entity.id
_entity.type
_entity.pdbx_description
1 polymer ?
#
loop_
_entity_poly.entity_id
_entity_poly.type
_entity_poly.pdbx_seq_one_letter_code
_entity_poly.pdbx_strand_id
1 'polypeptide(L)'
;MLILPATTVDFFLAGLEAFMRRSGQGTHWGVTVLQLEAKPDAQTLTKAWEEIHAQHPMLGARLKRQWRGWRWVWETHGTIAAPPICWHGVQGLPPGEEVIQERLQGRSSSGALTTPLWLEVFPWGTEGGHVILLTWRHALLDGTGINLLLEKLAAGACAAGPPAQTMPPRESMARIYKRAKPLTDRLHEMTSAGCLSAWMKGMPTGGRPEYRLIELSREESARATARLRALCGDFLQMPFYAAMAARALQLLHERRDWHSPEIHLHLPIQLRGRSRELIFGNHMGAMPLFLEAGALGTLDLAVAHVLEKYREGMKQERSQASEALTTLAAHLPLSTFIPMVRWTNMGQICSLFHSHTGSFLPGRTEFAGAAVQNIYTIPSVSAPPGLGIFVSDYAGLITVTLAWRGDGVSQAEIEALDRRIRTDLTGIAQE
;
A
#
# COMPACT_ATOMS: atom_id res chain seq x y z
N MET A 1 -7.82 -20.32 22.51
CA MET A 1 -7.06 -20.08 21.28
C MET A 1 -8.05 -19.97 20.13
N LEU A 2 -8.07 -18.84 19.45
CA LEU A 2 -8.92 -18.59 18.28
C LEU A 2 -8.06 -18.65 17.02
N ILE A 3 -8.58 -19.30 15.98
CA ILE A 3 -7.91 -19.45 14.69
C ILE A 3 -8.75 -18.71 13.63
N LEU A 4 -8.15 -17.73 12.96
CA LEU A 4 -8.77 -16.96 11.90
C LEU A 4 -8.08 -17.29 10.56
N PRO A 5 -8.80 -17.29 9.44
CA PRO A 5 -8.21 -17.54 8.14
C PRO A 5 -7.19 -16.44 7.78
N ALA A 6 -6.07 -16.83 7.21
CA ALA A 6 -5.14 -15.90 6.57
C ALA A 6 -5.34 -15.96 5.05
N THR A 7 -5.26 -14.81 4.41
CA THR A 7 -5.28 -14.70 2.94
C THR A 7 -3.90 -15.02 2.36
N THR A 8 -3.83 -15.25 1.06
CA THR A 8 -2.55 -15.41 0.36
C THR A 8 -1.73 -14.11 0.40
N VAL A 9 -2.39 -12.96 0.44
CA VAL A 9 -1.74 -11.65 0.53
C VAL A 9 -1.16 -11.41 1.92
N ASP A 10 -1.83 -11.84 3.00
CA ASP A 10 -1.26 -11.80 4.36
C ASP A 10 0.08 -12.56 4.42
N PHE A 11 0.13 -13.75 3.79
CA PHE A 11 1.35 -14.53 3.69
C PHE A 11 2.43 -13.81 2.87
N PHE A 12 2.06 -13.26 1.71
CA PHE A 12 2.99 -12.52 0.85
C PHE A 12 3.59 -11.32 1.57
N LEU A 13 2.77 -10.51 2.23
CA LEU A 13 3.23 -9.31 2.94
C LEU A 13 4.06 -9.64 4.18
N ALA A 14 3.72 -10.72 4.90
CA ALA A 14 4.56 -11.21 5.99
C ALA A 14 5.91 -11.74 5.49
N GLY A 15 5.93 -12.40 4.33
CA GLY A 15 7.15 -12.82 3.64
C GLY A 15 8.01 -11.64 3.21
N LEU A 16 7.39 -10.61 2.65
CA LEU A 16 8.06 -9.37 2.26
C LEU A 16 8.67 -8.65 3.48
N GLU A 17 7.93 -8.54 4.58
CA GLU A 17 8.46 -7.97 5.82
C GLU A 17 9.64 -8.79 6.37
N ALA A 18 9.54 -10.11 6.36
CA ALA A 18 10.64 -10.99 6.78
C ALA A 18 11.89 -10.81 5.91
N PHE A 19 11.70 -10.61 4.60
CA PHE A 19 12.78 -10.30 3.67
C PHE A 19 13.40 -8.92 3.99
N MET A 20 12.59 -7.87 4.16
CA MET A 20 13.06 -6.52 4.46
C MET A 20 13.91 -6.50 5.75
N ARG A 21 13.44 -7.17 6.80
CA ARG A 21 14.18 -7.28 8.07
C ARG A 21 15.55 -7.96 7.89
N ARG A 22 15.61 -9.05 7.12
CA ARG A 22 16.87 -9.79 6.89
C ARG A 22 17.86 -9.06 6.02
N SER A 23 17.38 -8.22 5.11
CA SER A 23 18.22 -7.39 4.25
C SER A 23 18.53 -5.99 4.85
N GLY A 24 18.24 -5.77 6.13
CA GLY A 24 18.52 -4.49 6.79
C GLY A 24 17.62 -3.34 6.37
N GLN A 25 16.51 -3.64 5.68
CA GLN A 25 15.58 -2.61 5.19
C GLN A 25 14.51 -2.20 6.24
N GLY A 26 14.58 -2.74 7.47
CA GLY A 26 13.58 -2.48 8.50
C GLY A 26 12.34 -3.33 8.34
N THR A 27 11.17 -2.72 8.50
CA THR A 27 9.86 -3.38 8.55
C THR A 27 8.93 -2.89 7.45
N HIS A 28 7.83 -3.62 7.21
CA HIS A 28 6.81 -3.25 6.23
C HIS A 28 5.62 -2.58 6.91
N TRP A 29 5.82 -1.33 7.31
CA TRP A 29 4.81 -0.52 7.97
C TRP A 29 4.35 0.62 7.07
N GLY A 30 3.14 1.13 7.32
CA GLY A 30 2.61 2.34 6.73
C GLY A 30 2.27 3.36 7.82
N VAL A 31 2.25 4.62 7.43
CA VAL A 31 1.78 5.74 8.24
C VAL A 31 0.65 6.43 7.48
N THR A 32 -0.51 6.55 8.11
CA THR A 32 -1.59 7.40 7.62
C THR A 32 -1.61 8.67 8.42
N VAL A 33 -1.57 9.80 7.72
CA VAL A 33 -1.51 11.15 8.29
C VAL A 33 -2.87 11.79 8.11
N LEU A 34 -3.45 12.30 9.21
CA LEU A 34 -4.66 13.13 9.20
C LEU A 34 -4.28 14.52 9.67
N GLN A 35 -4.49 15.52 8.83
CA GLN A 35 -4.31 16.93 9.15
C GLN A 35 -5.66 17.51 9.62
N LEU A 36 -5.68 18.09 10.81
CA LEU A 36 -6.89 18.61 11.47
C LEU A 36 -6.73 20.10 11.76
N GLU A 37 -7.83 20.85 11.65
CA GLU A 37 -7.84 22.29 11.98
C GLU A 37 -7.72 22.59 13.47
N ALA A 38 -8.10 21.61 14.31
CA ALA A 38 -8.08 21.76 15.76
C ALA A 38 -7.66 20.46 16.44
N LYS A 39 -7.45 20.51 17.75
CA LYS A 39 -7.19 19.34 18.58
C LYS A 39 -8.41 18.41 18.57
N PRO A 40 -8.25 17.13 18.23
CA PRO A 40 -9.34 16.17 18.30
C PRO A 40 -9.76 15.95 19.76
N ASP A 41 -11.05 15.64 19.96
CA ASP A 41 -11.58 15.31 21.29
C ASP A 41 -10.95 14.04 21.82
N ALA A 42 -10.21 14.19 22.92
CA ALA A 42 -9.44 13.10 23.50
C ALA A 42 -10.30 11.96 24.02
N GLN A 43 -11.47 12.27 24.60
CA GLN A 43 -12.36 11.27 25.17
C GLN A 43 -13.00 10.44 24.07
N THR A 44 -13.52 11.06 23.04
CA THR A 44 -14.11 10.41 21.86
C THR A 44 -13.10 9.52 21.17
N LEU A 45 -11.90 10.02 20.92
CA LEU A 45 -10.84 9.27 20.23
C LEU A 45 -10.37 8.07 21.07
N THR A 46 -10.13 8.26 22.36
CA THR A 46 -9.70 7.18 23.27
C THR A 46 -10.76 6.08 23.35
N LYS A 47 -12.02 6.45 23.52
CA LYS A 47 -13.12 5.48 23.56
C LYS A 47 -13.20 4.65 22.27
N ALA A 48 -13.18 5.29 21.11
CA ALA A 48 -13.22 4.60 19.83
C ALA A 48 -11.99 3.67 19.62
N TRP A 49 -10.83 4.10 20.07
CA TRP A 49 -9.59 3.33 20.01
C TRP A 49 -9.64 2.07 20.90
N GLU A 50 -10.13 2.20 22.11
CA GLU A 50 -10.33 1.08 23.04
C GLU A 50 -11.38 0.09 22.52
N GLU A 51 -12.50 0.56 21.98
CA GLU A 51 -13.55 -0.28 21.40
C GLU A 51 -13.02 -1.11 20.20
N ILE A 52 -12.22 -0.52 19.33
CA ILE A 52 -11.58 -1.25 18.20
C ILE A 52 -10.72 -2.40 18.72
N HIS A 53 -9.91 -2.16 19.74
CA HIS A 53 -9.05 -3.20 20.31
C HIS A 53 -9.85 -4.29 21.05
N ALA A 54 -10.91 -3.90 21.73
CA ALA A 54 -11.81 -4.83 22.43
C ALA A 54 -12.61 -5.74 21.49
N GLN A 55 -12.89 -5.29 20.25
CA GLN A 55 -13.73 -6.02 19.31
C GLN A 55 -12.93 -6.85 18.29
N HIS A 56 -11.65 -6.51 18.04
CA HIS A 56 -10.88 -7.14 16.97
C HIS A 56 -9.71 -7.99 17.47
N PRO A 57 -9.91 -9.31 17.65
CA PRO A 57 -8.85 -10.21 18.13
C PRO A 57 -7.67 -10.33 17.15
N MET A 58 -7.84 -9.93 15.88
CA MET A 58 -6.76 -9.86 14.89
C MET A 58 -5.60 -8.97 15.34
N LEU A 59 -5.84 -7.95 16.16
CA LEU A 59 -4.80 -7.07 16.69
C LEU A 59 -3.79 -7.78 17.60
N GLY A 60 -4.22 -8.86 18.26
CA GLY A 60 -3.35 -9.73 19.06
C GLY A 60 -2.89 -10.99 18.33
N ALA A 61 -3.22 -11.12 17.03
CA ALA A 61 -2.95 -12.35 16.30
C ALA A 61 -1.52 -12.42 15.75
N ARG A 62 -1.03 -13.65 15.61
CA ARG A 62 0.25 -13.98 14.96
C ARG A 62 0.00 -14.90 13.79
N LEU A 63 0.64 -14.59 12.67
CA LEU A 63 0.58 -15.45 11.50
C LEU A 63 1.42 -16.71 11.75
N LYS A 64 0.77 -17.87 11.70
CA LYS A 64 1.38 -19.18 11.94
C LYS A 64 1.05 -20.16 10.84
N ARG A 65 1.95 -21.12 10.63
CA ARG A 65 1.74 -22.24 9.73
C ARG A 65 1.16 -23.42 10.49
N GLN A 66 -0.01 -23.90 10.10
CA GLN A 66 -0.57 -25.15 10.61
C GLN A 66 0.01 -26.34 9.84
N TRP A 67 0.61 -27.32 10.57
CA TRP A 67 1.15 -28.55 9.99
C TRP A 67 0.05 -29.44 9.38
N ARG A 68 -1.11 -29.53 10.03
CA ARG A 68 -2.28 -30.23 9.48
C ARG A 68 -2.91 -29.41 8.38
N GLY A 69 -2.56 -29.68 7.12
CA GLY A 69 -3.12 -29.08 5.91
C GLY A 69 -2.29 -27.95 5.30
N TRP A 70 -1.09 -27.69 5.82
CA TRP A 70 -0.14 -26.77 5.20
C TRP A 70 -0.71 -25.37 4.92
N ARG A 71 -1.49 -24.84 5.88
CA ARG A 71 -2.16 -23.53 5.78
C ARG A 71 -1.53 -22.52 6.70
N TRP A 72 -1.56 -21.28 6.27
CA TRP A 72 -1.28 -20.14 7.12
C TRP A 72 -2.58 -19.67 7.76
N VAL A 73 -2.50 -19.30 9.03
CA VAL A 73 -3.64 -18.83 9.83
C VAL A 73 -3.18 -17.74 10.78
N TRP A 74 -4.10 -16.88 11.15
CA TRP A 74 -3.90 -15.97 12.25
C TRP A 74 -4.34 -16.68 13.56
N GLU A 75 -3.40 -16.83 14.48
CA GLU A 75 -3.65 -17.45 15.80
C GLU A 75 -3.62 -16.37 16.87
N THR A 76 -4.66 -16.31 17.72
CA THR A 76 -4.76 -15.36 18.81
C THR A 76 -5.32 -16.04 20.07
N HIS A 77 -5.02 -15.46 21.22
CA HIS A 77 -5.59 -15.85 22.52
C HIS A 77 -6.77 -14.96 22.95
N GLY A 78 -7.22 -14.09 22.08
CA GLY A 78 -8.29 -13.12 22.30
C GLY A 78 -7.90 -11.72 21.89
N THR A 79 -8.64 -10.76 22.35
CA THR A 79 -8.35 -9.34 22.16
C THR A 79 -7.18 -8.88 23.04
N ILE A 80 -6.51 -7.81 22.67
CA ILE A 80 -5.45 -7.16 23.46
C ILE A 80 -5.95 -5.81 23.98
N ALA A 81 -5.41 -5.37 25.10
CA ALA A 81 -5.64 -4.01 25.56
C ALA A 81 -5.14 -2.99 24.51
N ALA A 82 -5.89 -1.93 24.34
CA ALA A 82 -5.46 -0.84 23.46
C ALA A 82 -4.17 -0.22 24.01
N PRO A 83 -3.14 -0.03 23.16
CA PRO A 83 -2.01 0.80 23.56
C PRO A 83 -2.48 2.23 23.80
N PRO A 84 -1.86 2.97 24.75
CA PRO A 84 -2.23 4.35 25.00
C PRO A 84 -2.01 5.19 23.75
N ILE A 85 -2.90 6.14 23.48
CA ILE A 85 -2.70 7.17 22.48
C ILE A 85 -1.59 8.10 22.97
N CYS A 86 -0.57 8.31 22.15
CA CYS A 86 0.53 9.21 22.51
C CYS A 86 0.16 10.65 22.14
N TRP A 87 -0.08 11.47 23.16
CA TRP A 87 -0.36 12.89 23.01
C TRP A 87 0.92 13.70 23.19
N HIS A 88 1.38 14.36 22.14
CA HIS A 88 2.55 15.24 22.19
C HIS A 88 2.13 16.66 22.57
N GLY A 89 2.94 17.33 23.43
CA GLY A 89 2.62 18.67 23.94
C GLY A 89 2.84 19.78 22.93
N VAL A 90 2.32 20.98 23.24
CA VAL A 90 2.38 22.18 22.39
C VAL A 90 3.81 22.62 22.04
N GLN A 91 4.82 22.22 22.80
CA GLN A 91 6.23 22.47 22.50
C GLN A 91 6.85 21.43 21.54
N GLY A 92 6.10 20.37 21.19
CA GLY A 92 6.50 19.41 20.17
C GLY A 92 6.41 20.05 18.81
N LEU A 93 7.51 20.06 18.06
CA LEU A 93 7.46 20.33 16.62
C LEU A 93 6.47 19.35 15.96
N PRO A 94 5.79 19.74 14.86
CA PRO A 94 5.03 18.80 14.07
C PRO A 94 5.93 17.60 13.72
N PRO A 95 5.34 16.40 13.49
CA PRO A 95 6.15 15.24 13.19
C PRO A 95 6.99 15.53 11.96
N GLY A 96 8.27 15.78 12.20
CA GLY A 96 9.24 15.96 11.13
C GLY A 96 9.40 14.67 10.33
N GLU A 97 10.06 14.77 9.20
CA GLU A 97 10.34 13.64 8.31
C GLU A 97 10.98 12.46 9.08
N GLU A 98 11.87 12.74 10.02
CA GLU A 98 12.53 11.74 10.86
C GLU A 98 11.54 10.89 11.68
N VAL A 99 10.52 11.53 12.28
CA VAL A 99 9.49 10.80 13.05
C VAL A 99 8.73 9.83 12.15
N ILE A 100 8.31 10.28 10.97
CA ILE A 100 7.62 9.43 9.99
C ILE A 100 8.53 8.29 9.53
N GLN A 101 9.80 8.56 9.22
CA GLN A 101 10.77 7.54 8.83
C GLN A 101 10.99 6.49 9.93
N GLU A 102 11.04 6.89 11.21
CA GLU A 102 11.10 5.96 12.33
C GLU A 102 9.85 5.07 12.39
N ARG A 103 8.65 5.65 12.22
CA ARG A 103 7.38 4.89 12.23
C ARG A 103 7.33 3.89 11.07
N LEU A 104 7.79 4.28 9.88
CA LEU A 104 7.91 3.36 8.74
C LEU A 104 8.89 2.20 9.00
N GLN A 105 9.80 2.35 9.94
CA GLN A 105 10.69 1.30 10.43
C GLN A 105 10.09 0.48 11.59
N GLY A 106 8.86 0.78 12.02
CA GLY A 106 8.23 0.15 13.18
C GLY A 106 8.90 0.51 14.51
N ARG A 107 9.39 1.75 14.62
CA ARG A 107 10.09 2.28 15.81
C ARG A 107 9.37 3.50 16.37
N SER A 108 9.55 3.72 17.65
CA SER A 108 9.18 4.95 18.36
C SER A 108 10.38 5.46 19.15
N SER A 109 10.27 6.62 19.78
CA SER A 109 11.29 7.14 20.70
C SER A 109 11.61 6.19 21.85
N SER A 110 10.66 5.32 22.24
CA SER A 110 10.83 4.29 23.28
C SER A 110 11.36 2.95 22.76
N GLY A 111 11.59 2.79 21.45
CA GLY A 111 12.09 1.55 20.84
C GLY A 111 11.18 0.96 19.77
N ALA A 112 11.23 -0.36 19.56
CA ALA A 112 10.41 -1.05 18.57
C ALA A 112 8.92 -1.02 18.95
N LEU A 113 8.04 -0.78 17.97
CA LEU A 113 6.59 -0.90 18.17
C LEU A 113 6.22 -2.35 18.41
N THR A 114 5.54 -2.60 19.51
CA THR A 114 5.15 -3.95 19.95
C THR A 114 3.75 -4.35 19.50
N THR A 115 2.89 -3.36 19.21
CA THR A 115 1.52 -3.53 18.72
C THR A 115 1.45 -3.22 17.22
N PRO A 116 0.57 -3.89 16.47
CA PRO A 116 0.47 -3.71 15.01
C PRO A 116 -0.19 -2.39 14.59
N LEU A 117 -0.81 -1.68 15.54
CA LEU A 117 -1.36 -0.33 15.37
C LEU A 117 -0.79 0.58 16.45
N TRP A 118 -0.49 1.82 16.06
CA TRP A 118 0.02 2.85 16.96
C TRP A 118 -0.55 4.21 16.56
N LEU A 119 -1.06 4.96 17.53
CA LEU A 119 -1.72 6.24 17.28
C LEU A 119 -1.05 7.35 18.10
N GLU A 120 -0.71 8.42 17.40
CA GLU A 120 -0.05 9.59 17.99
C GLU A 120 -0.76 10.86 17.52
N VAL A 121 -0.82 11.86 18.40
CA VAL A 121 -1.41 13.18 18.13
C VAL A 121 -0.37 14.24 18.40
N PHE A 122 -0.06 15.06 17.40
CA PHE A 122 0.91 16.14 17.45
C PHE A 122 0.22 17.48 17.20
N PRO A 123 0.66 18.57 17.85
CA PRO A 123 0.34 19.91 17.39
C PRO A 123 0.91 20.15 15.99
N TRP A 124 0.21 20.90 15.16
CA TRP A 124 0.64 21.20 13.80
C TRP A 124 0.23 22.60 13.38
N GLY A 125 1.13 23.33 12.70
CA GLY A 125 0.87 24.68 12.26
C GLY A 125 0.89 25.72 13.39
N THR A 126 0.59 26.96 13.06
CA THR A 126 0.65 28.12 13.98
C THR A 126 -0.69 28.44 14.64
N GLU A 127 -1.80 27.86 14.20
CA GLU A 127 -3.17 28.26 14.58
C GLU A 127 -3.95 27.17 15.36
N GLY A 128 -3.25 26.31 16.08
CA GLY A 128 -3.92 25.28 16.91
C GLY A 128 -4.29 23.99 16.17
N GLY A 129 -3.87 23.85 14.92
CA GLY A 129 -4.05 22.61 14.15
C GLY A 129 -3.33 21.43 14.77
N HIS A 130 -3.76 20.22 14.43
CA HIS A 130 -3.16 18.98 14.92
C HIS A 130 -3.01 17.98 13.77
N VAL A 131 -2.06 17.06 13.95
CA VAL A 131 -1.83 15.93 13.07
C VAL A 131 -1.99 14.63 13.86
N ILE A 132 -2.75 13.70 13.33
CA ILE A 132 -2.78 12.33 13.82
C ILE A 132 -1.89 11.47 12.92
N LEU A 133 -0.95 10.75 13.51
CA LEU A 133 -0.22 9.67 12.86
C LEU A 133 -0.80 8.34 13.28
N LEU A 134 -1.42 7.63 12.34
CA LEU A 134 -1.82 6.24 12.52
C LEU A 134 -0.78 5.36 11.83
N THR A 135 0.07 4.72 12.64
CA THR A 135 1.09 3.78 12.17
C THR A 135 0.54 2.37 12.21
N TRP A 136 0.71 1.60 11.13
CA TRP A 136 0.11 0.30 10.98
C TRP A 136 1.00 -0.69 10.24
N ARG A 137 0.91 -1.96 10.64
CA ARG A 137 1.66 -3.06 10.03
C ARG A 137 0.93 -3.59 8.81
N HIS A 138 1.55 -3.53 7.63
CA HIS A 138 0.89 -3.88 6.36
C HIS A 138 0.49 -5.37 6.26
N ALA A 139 1.20 -6.27 6.92
CA ALA A 139 0.80 -7.68 6.96
C ALA A 139 -0.58 -7.90 7.62
N LEU A 140 -1.08 -6.95 8.44
CA LEU A 140 -2.35 -7.05 9.13
C LEU A 140 -3.48 -6.26 8.45
N LEU A 141 -3.17 -5.28 7.61
CA LEU A 141 -4.12 -4.28 7.16
C LEU A 141 -3.75 -3.78 5.76
N ASP A 142 -4.71 -3.71 4.86
CA ASP A 142 -4.55 -3.09 3.54
C ASP A 142 -5.13 -1.68 3.47
N GLY A 143 -4.96 -1.00 2.33
CA GLY A 143 -5.40 0.39 2.14
C GLY A 143 -6.92 0.58 2.36
N THR A 144 -7.77 -0.35 1.94
CA THR A 144 -9.21 -0.30 2.22
C THR A 144 -9.50 -0.53 3.71
N GLY A 145 -8.75 -1.44 4.34
CA GLY A 145 -8.85 -1.67 5.78
C GLY A 145 -8.52 -0.42 6.59
N ILE A 146 -7.51 0.36 6.18
CA ILE A 146 -7.21 1.67 6.79
C ILE A 146 -8.40 2.63 6.65
N ASN A 147 -9.01 2.74 5.46
CA ASN A 147 -10.18 3.60 5.28
C ASN A 147 -11.32 3.20 6.22
N LEU A 148 -11.62 1.90 6.30
CA LEU A 148 -12.66 1.37 7.19
C LEU A 148 -12.34 1.62 8.67
N LEU A 149 -11.06 1.48 9.06
CA LEU A 149 -10.61 1.77 10.42
C LEU A 149 -10.82 3.25 10.77
N LEU A 150 -10.42 4.16 9.89
CA LEU A 150 -10.62 5.59 10.08
C LEU A 150 -12.11 5.97 10.16
N GLU A 151 -12.96 5.36 9.34
CA GLU A 151 -14.40 5.57 9.39
C GLU A 151 -15.00 5.14 10.75
N LYS A 152 -14.52 4.01 11.31
CA LYS A 152 -14.95 3.54 12.62
C LYS A 152 -14.46 4.46 13.74
N LEU A 153 -13.20 4.88 13.70
CA LEU A 153 -12.65 5.85 14.65
C LEU A 153 -13.39 7.20 14.59
N ALA A 154 -13.71 7.69 13.38
CA ALA A 154 -14.46 8.92 13.20
C ALA A 154 -15.93 8.82 13.64
N ALA A 155 -16.51 7.63 13.63
CA ALA A 155 -17.89 7.42 14.08
C ALA A 155 -18.02 7.40 15.61
N GLY A 156 -16.91 7.29 16.36
CA GLY A 156 -16.91 7.24 17.83
C GLY A 156 -17.56 6.01 18.44
N ALA A 157 -17.93 5.03 17.62
CA ALA A 157 -18.54 3.78 18.07
C ALA A 157 -18.31 2.64 17.06
N CYS A 158 -17.96 1.49 17.53
CA CYS A 158 -17.91 0.25 16.76
C CYS A 158 -19.17 -0.57 17.07
N ALA A 159 -20.19 -0.47 16.22
CA ALA A 159 -21.51 -1.08 16.49
C ALA A 159 -21.53 -2.63 16.38
N ALA A 160 -20.55 -3.23 15.71
CA ALA A 160 -20.47 -4.69 15.55
C ALA A 160 -19.01 -5.15 15.42
N GLY A 161 -18.72 -6.28 16.03
CA GLY A 161 -17.46 -6.99 15.83
C GLY A 161 -17.33 -7.55 14.40
N PRO A 162 -16.16 -8.06 14.02
CA PRO A 162 -15.95 -8.63 12.69
C PRO A 162 -16.89 -9.82 12.46
N PRO A 163 -17.39 -9.99 11.22
CA PRO A 163 -18.21 -11.16 10.89
C PRO A 163 -17.41 -12.44 11.09
N ALA A 164 -18.10 -13.51 11.41
CA ALA A 164 -17.48 -14.83 11.51
C ALA A 164 -16.84 -15.19 10.16
N GLN A 165 -15.54 -15.37 10.17
CA GLN A 165 -14.79 -15.79 8.97
C GLN A 165 -14.69 -17.31 8.95
N THR A 166 -15.14 -17.91 7.87
CA THR A 166 -15.00 -19.36 7.64
C THR A 166 -13.73 -19.66 6.87
N MET A 167 -13.07 -20.76 7.23
CA MET A 167 -11.92 -21.23 6.49
C MET A 167 -12.33 -21.58 5.05
N PRO A 168 -11.63 -21.08 4.02
CA PRO A 168 -11.96 -21.43 2.64
C PRO A 168 -11.80 -22.94 2.40
N PRO A 169 -12.61 -23.53 1.50
CA PRO A 169 -12.50 -24.95 1.16
C PRO A 169 -11.09 -25.27 0.61
N ARG A 170 -10.65 -26.52 0.80
CA ARG A 170 -9.37 -26.98 0.26
C ARG A 170 -9.50 -27.23 -1.23
N GLU A 171 -8.57 -26.68 -1.98
CA GLU A 171 -8.41 -26.96 -3.40
C GLU A 171 -7.24 -27.95 -3.61
N SER A 172 -7.33 -28.79 -4.65
CA SER A 172 -6.24 -29.71 -4.96
C SER A 172 -5.05 -28.98 -5.56
N MET A 173 -3.84 -29.39 -5.20
CA MET A 173 -2.59 -28.80 -5.72
C MET A 173 -2.52 -28.81 -7.25
N ALA A 174 -3.03 -29.86 -7.89
CA ALA A 174 -3.08 -29.95 -9.34
C ALA A 174 -3.94 -28.84 -9.96
N ARG A 175 -5.10 -28.50 -9.35
CA ARG A 175 -5.97 -27.42 -9.81
C ARG A 175 -5.32 -26.07 -9.60
N ILE A 176 -4.69 -25.83 -8.44
CA ILE A 176 -3.96 -24.59 -8.14
C ILE A 176 -2.82 -24.39 -9.14
N TYR A 177 -2.01 -25.45 -9.39
CA TYR A 177 -0.93 -25.41 -10.37
C TYR A 177 -1.44 -25.09 -11.79
N LYS A 178 -2.53 -25.74 -12.24
CA LYS A 178 -3.13 -25.47 -13.56
C LYS A 178 -3.53 -24.00 -13.73
N ARG A 179 -4.07 -23.37 -12.67
CA ARG A 179 -4.39 -21.93 -12.71
C ARG A 179 -3.17 -21.03 -12.69
N ALA A 180 -2.13 -21.38 -11.91
CA ALA A 180 -0.92 -20.58 -11.78
C ALA A 180 -0.05 -20.62 -13.06
N LYS A 181 -0.07 -21.73 -13.80
CA LYS A 181 0.85 -21.99 -14.92
C LYS A 181 0.91 -20.88 -15.97
N PRO A 182 -0.20 -20.35 -16.51
CA PRO A 182 -0.14 -19.30 -17.54
C PRO A 182 0.61 -18.05 -17.08
N LEU A 183 0.43 -17.66 -15.81
CA LEU A 183 1.16 -16.51 -15.25
C LEU A 183 2.63 -16.86 -15.00
N THR A 184 2.93 -18.08 -14.56
CA THR A 184 4.32 -18.55 -14.38
C THR A 184 5.08 -18.54 -15.70
N ASP A 185 4.46 -19.03 -16.78
CA ASP A 185 5.05 -19.03 -18.12
C ASP A 185 5.31 -17.58 -18.58
N ARG A 186 4.36 -16.66 -18.40
CA ARG A 186 4.50 -15.25 -18.78
C ARG A 186 5.58 -14.53 -17.96
N LEU A 187 5.68 -14.79 -16.66
CA LEU A 187 6.76 -14.26 -15.81
C LEU A 187 8.14 -14.77 -16.24
N HIS A 188 8.22 -15.99 -16.72
CA HIS A 188 9.46 -16.56 -17.25
C HIS A 188 9.89 -15.86 -18.56
N GLU A 189 8.97 -15.63 -19.48
CA GLU A 189 9.22 -14.86 -20.70
C GLU A 189 9.71 -13.46 -20.39
N MET A 190 9.04 -12.75 -19.48
CA MET A 190 9.40 -11.42 -19.03
C MET A 190 10.81 -11.37 -18.38
N THR A 191 11.14 -12.39 -17.59
CA THR A 191 12.47 -12.52 -16.98
C THR A 191 13.57 -12.57 -18.05
N SER A 192 13.31 -13.24 -19.17
CA SER A 192 14.23 -13.32 -20.29
C SER A 192 14.30 -12.01 -21.07
N ALA A 193 13.24 -11.19 -21.04
CA ALA A 193 13.17 -9.91 -21.75
C ALA A 193 13.88 -8.73 -21.01
N GLY A 194 14.26 -8.89 -19.73
CA GLY A 194 15.02 -7.88 -19.00
C GLY A 194 14.19 -6.71 -18.45
N CYS A 195 12.98 -6.97 -17.93
CA CYS A 195 12.20 -5.95 -17.21
C CYS A 195 12.95 -5.39 -16.00
N LEU A 196 12.98 -4.07 -15.88
CA LEU A 196 13.68 -3.36 -14.82
C LEU A 196 12.71 -2.67 -13.84
N SER A 197 13.18 -2.52 -12.60
CA SER A 197 12.57 -1.63 -11.60
C SER A 197 13.43 -0.37 -11.40
N ALA A 198 13.12 0.44 -10.41
CA ALA A 198 14.00 1.54 -9.99
C ALA A 198 15.31 1.07 -9.34
N TRP A 199 15.45 -0.24 -9.10
CA TRP A 199 16.60 -0.85 -8.44
C TRP A 199 17.25 -1.90 -9.35
N MET A 200 18.57 -1.93 -9.41
CA MET A 200 19.34 -2.94 -10.11
C MET A 200 20.21 -3.77 -9.17
N LYS A 201 20.60 -4.96 -9.62
CA LYS A 201 21.55 -5.83 -8.91
C LYS A 201 22.86 -5.07 -8.66
N GLY A 202 23.29 -5.04 -7.39
CA GLY A 202 24.50 -4.32 -6.96
C GLY A 202 24.23 -2.94 -6.33
N MET A 203 23.02 -2.40 -6.47
CA MET A 203 22.64 -1.19 -5.73
C MET A 203 22.43 -1.49 -4.24
N PRO A 204 22.70 -0.52 -3.33
CA PRO A 204 22.45 -0.68 -1.90
C PRO A 204 20.97 -0.97 -1.61
N THR A 205 20.69 -1.97 -0.78
CA THR A 205 19.33 -2.32 -0.38
C THR A 205 18.95 -1.82 1.02
N GLY A 206 19.93 -1.39 1.82
CA GLY A 206 19.79 -1.12 3.25
C GLY A 206 19.50 0.34 3.62
N GLY A 207 19.11 1.19 2.71
CA GLY A 207 18.79 2.60 2.99
C GLY A 207 17.56 2.78 3.90
N ARG A 208 17.44 3.99 4.50
CA ARG A 208 16.23 4.39 5.23
C ARG A 208 15.03 4.47 4.29
N PRO A 209 13.78 4.30 4.76
CA PRO A 209 12.62 4.66 3.99
C PRO A 209 12.59 6.18 3.82
N GLU A 210 12.49 6.62 2.58
CA GLU A 210 12.39 8.02 2.18
C GLU A 210 11.05 8.24 1.48
N TYR A 211 10.54 9.47 1.51
CA TYR A 211 9.31 9.83 0.82
C TYR A 211 9.28 11.29 0.40
N ARG A 212 8.48 11.59 -0.60
CA ARG A 212 8.11 12.93 -1.04
C ARG A 212 6.60 13.01 -1.22
N LEU A 213 5.98 14.05 -0.69
CA LEU A 213 4.57 14.34 -0.93
C LEU A 213 4.44 15.31 -2.11
N ILE A 214 3.58 14.96 -3.03
CA ILE A 214 3.13 15.81 -4.13
C ILE A 214 1.68 16.17 -3.80
N GLU A 215 1.50 17.24 -3.05
CA GLU A 215 0.19 17.76 -2.69
C GLU A 215 -0.31 18.64 -3.83
N LEU A 216 -1.46 18.28 -4.41
CA LEU A 216 -2.14 19.12 -5.41
C LEU A 216 -3.03 20.13 -4.70
N SER A 217 -3.07 21.35 -5.20
CA SER A 217 -4.08 22.31 -4.78
C SER A 217 -5.49 21.82 -5.15
N ARG A 218 -6.54 22.43 -4.59
CA ARG A 218 -7.92 22.08 -4.96
C ARG A 218 -8.17 22.25 -6.46
N GLU A 219 -7.59 23.28 -7.06
CA GLU A 219 -7.73 23.55 -8.50
C GLU A 219 -6.98 22.50 -9.34
N GLU A 220 -5.75 22.14 -8.96
CA GLU A 220 -4.99 21.07 -9.61
C GLU A 220 -5.69 19.72 -9.46
N SER A 221 -6.21 19.41 -8.27
CA SER A 221 -6.98 18.18 -8.00
C SER A 221 -8.25 18.10 -8.84
N ALA A 222 -8.97 19.21 -9.00
CA ALA A 222 -10.15 19.28 -9.85
C ALA A 222 -9.79 19.04 -11.33
N ARG A 223 -8.67 19.60 -11.83
CA ARG A 223 -8.17 19.33 -13.19
C ARG A 223 -7.78 17.87 -13.37
N ALA A 224 -7.05 17.30 -12.40
CA ALA A 224 -6.68 15.89 -12.43
C ALA A 224 -7.90 14.96 -12.46
N THR A 225 -8.91 15.25 -11.66
CA THR A 225 -10.19 14.52 -11.64
C THR A 225 -10.95 14.65 -12.97
N ALA A 226 -11.00 15.85 -13.55
CA ALA A 226 -11.65 16.04 -14.85
C ALA A 226 -10.93 15.24 -15.96
N ARG A 227 -9.60 15.25 -15.97
CA ARG A 227 -8.80 14.50 -16.92
C ARG A 227 -8.96 12.98 -16.75
N LEU A 228 -8.96 12.51 -15.49
CA LEU A 228 -9.23 11.11 -15.18
C LEU A 228 -10.58 10.67 -15.72
N ARG A 229 -11.64 11.46 -15.48
CA ARG A 229 -13.00 11.18 -15.98
C ARG A 229 -13.06 11.14 -17.49
N ALA A 230 -12.39 12.06 -18.15
CA ALA A 230 -12.34 12.11 -19.62
C ALA A 230 -11.69 10.85 -20.23
N LEU A 231 -10.64 10.31 -19.60
CA LEU A 231 -9.88 9.17 -20.13
C LEU A 231 -10.41 7.79 -19.67
N CYS A 232 -10.92 7.70 -18.44
CA CYS A 232 -11.31 6.43 -17.82
C CYS A 232 -12.79 6.34 -17.44
N GLY A 233 -13.56 7.42 -17.54
CA GLY A 233 -14.91 7.50 -16.98
C GLY A 233 -14.93 7.60 -15.45
N ASP A 234 -16.12 7.53 -14.86
CA ASP A 234 -16.31 7.77 -13.42
C ASP A 234 -15.88 6.59 -12.52
N PHE A 235 -15.77 5.37 -13.06
CA PHE A 235 -15.62 4.15 -12.27
C PHE A 235 -14.23 3.50 -12.32
N LEU A 236 -13.40 3.84 -13.29
CA LEU A 236 -12.13 3.17 -13.53
C LEU A 236 -10.92 4.09 -13.25
N GLN A 237 -10.74 4.50 -11.98
CA GLN A 237 -9.66 5.41 -11.59
C GLN A 237 -8.26 4.74 -11.65
N MET A 238 -8.18 3.46 -11.30
CA MET A 238 -6.90 2.74 -11.20
C MET A 238 -6.07 2.74 -12.48
N PRO A 239 -6.61 2.53 -13.71
CA PRO A 239 -5.83 2.58 -14.93
C PRO A 239 -5.15 3.93 -15.19
N PHE A 240 -5.80 5.04 -14.82
CA PHE A 240 -5.22 6.37 -14.95
C PHE A 240 -3.97 6.53 -14.08
N TYR A 241 -4.08 6.21 -12.80
CA TYR A 241 -2.96 6.31 -11.86
C TYR A 241 -1.86 5.29 -12.16
N ALA A 242 -2.21 4.10 -12.65
CA ALA A 242 -1.22 3.11 -13.08
C ALA A 242 -0.44 3.58 -14.33
N ALA A 243 -1.11 4.22 -15.28
CA ALA A 243 -0.45 4.80 -16.45
C ALA A 243 0.51 5.93 -16.06
N MET A 244 0.09 6.82 -15.16
CA MET A 244 0.95 7.87 -14.59
C MET A 244 2.18 7.25 -13.90
N ALA A 245 1.99 6.23 -13.07
CA ALA A 245 3.08 5.57 -12.35
C ALA A 245 4.07 4.86 -13.31
N ALA A 246 3.54 4.18 -14.35
CA ALA A 246 4.38 3.55 -15.37
C ALA A 246 5.23 4.59 -16.14
N ARG A 247 4.63 5.70 -16.52
CA ARG A 247 5.34 6.82 -17.19
C ARG A 247 6.39 7.46 -16.30
N ALA A 248 6.13 7.61 -15.02
CA ALA A 248 7.12 8.10 -14.06
C ALA A 248 8.33 7.16 -13.98
N LEU A 249 8.11 5.84 -13.91
CA LEU A 249 9.20 4.86 -13.93
C LEU A 249 9.94 4.88 -15.25
N GLN A 250 9.25 5.01 -16.39
CA GLN A 250 9.88 5.12 -17.70
C GLN A 250 10.81 6.33 -17.77
N LEU A 251 10.38 7.50 -17.27
CA LEU A 251 11.25 8.69 -17.17
C LEU A 251 12.52 8.41 -16.35
N LEU A 252 12.40 7.66 -15.25
CA LEU A 252 13.55 7.28 -14.43
C LEU A 252 14.52 6.39 -15.23
N HIS A 253 13.99 5.42 -15.98
CA HIS A 253 14.80 4.57 -16.86
C HIS A 253 15.50 5.39 -17.95
N GLU A 254 14.80 6.29 -18.62
CA GLU A 254 15.36 7.19 -19.64
C GLU A 254 16.51 8.05 -19.08
N ARG A 255 16.34 8.62 -17.88
CA ARG A 255 17.40 9.42 -17.22
C ARG A 255 18.63 8.61 -16.81
N ARG A 256 18.48 7.30 -16.62
CA ARG A 256 19.56 6.37 -16.25
C ARG A 256 20.15 5.63 -17.46
N ASP A 257 19.67 5.93 -18.66
CA ASP A 257 19.99 5.18 -19.88
C ASP A 257 19.75 3.68 -19.72
N TRP A 258 18.65 3.34 -19.04
CA TRP A 258 18.22 1.96 -18.84
C TRP A 258 17.14 1.59 -19.85
N HIS A 259 17.31 0.45 -20.50
CA HIS A 259 16.38 -0.03 -21.51
C HIS A 259 15.57 -1.20 -20.94
N SER A 260 14.31 -0.96 -20.63
CA SER A 260 13.35 -1.98 -20.25
C SER A 260 12.27 -2.09 -21.33
N PRO A 261 12.09 -3.23 -21.97
CA PRO A 261 11.08 -3.39 -23.02
C PRO A 261 9.65 -3.33 -22.45
N GLU A 262 9.48 -3.76 -21.21
CA GLU A 262 8.20 -3.80 -20.52
C GLU A 262 8.32 -3.29 -19.07
N ILE A 263 7.22 -2.77 -18.56
CA ILE A 263 7.01 -2.42 -17.15
C ILE A 263 5.98 -3.37 -16.57
N HIS A 264 6.35 -4.04 -15.48
CA HIS A 264 5.46 -4.94 -14.76
C HIS A 264 4.85 -4.25 -13.54
N LEU A 265 3.55 -4.05 -13.55
CA LEU A 265 2.77 -3.48 -12.46
C LEU A 265 1.77 -4.48 -11.89
N HIS A 266 1.43 -4.31 -10.62
CA HIS A 266 0.29 -4.99 -10.01
C HIS A 266 -0.82 -3.99 -9.72
N LEU A 267 -1.98 -4.15 -10.34
CA LEU A 267 -3.18 -3.41 -9.93
C LEU A 267 -3.85 -4.14 -8.77
N PRO A 268 -4.07 -3.47 -7.64
CA PRO A 268 -4.83 -4.06 -6.54
C PRO A 268 -6.29 -4.24 -6.93
N ILE A 269 -6.85 -5.42 -6.64
CA ILE A 269 -8.25 -5.76 -6.86
C ILE A 269 -8.89 -6.05 -5.50
N GLN A 270 -9.99 -5.35 -5.20
CA GLN A 270 -10.71 -5.53 -3.95
C GLN A 270 -11.47 -6.87 -3.92
N LEU A 271 -11.21 -7.68 -2.91
CA LEU A 271 -11.86 -9.00 -2.71
C LEU A 271 -12.85 -9.02 -1.52
N ARG A 272 -12.98 -7.92 -0.75
CA ARG A 272 -13.92 -7.83 0.38
C ARG A 272 -15.38 -7.95 -0.03
N GLY A 273 -15.70 -7.78 -1.29
CA GLY A 273 -17.06 -7.62 -1.73
C GLY A 273 -17.70 -6.35 -1.15
N ARG A 274 -18.92 -6.48 -0.63
CA ARG A 274 -19.65 -5.35 -0.01
C ARG A 274 -19.47 -5.26 1.53
N SER A 275 -18.65 -6.13 2.13
CA SER A 275 -18.48 -6.14 3.57
C SER A 275 -17.64 -4.96 4.04
N ARG A 276 -18.22 -4.10 4.86
CA ARG A 276 -17.53 -2.98 5.54
C ARG A 276 -17.02 -3.35 6.93
N GLU A 277 -17.28 -4.59 7.36
CA GLU A 277 -16.92 -5.10 8.69
C GLU A 277 -15.54 -5.76 8.72
N LEU A 278 -15.01 -6.14 7.54
CA LEU A 278 -13.69 -6.78 7.41
C LEU A 278 -12.59 -5.72 7.39
N ILE A 279 -12.26 -5.16 8.54
CA ILE A 279 -11.21 -4.14 8.66
C ILE A 279 -9.83 -4.78 8.52
N PHE A 280 -9.55 -5.80 9.34
CA PHE A 280 -8.24 -6.44 9.43
C PHE A 280 -8.14 -7.66 8.50
N GLY A 281 -6.90 -7.95 8.08
CA GLY A 281 -6.57 -8.87 7.00
C GLY A 281 -6.45 -8.16 5.67
N ASN A 282 -5.65 -8.74 4.76
CA ASN A 282 -5.47 -8.20 3.41
C ASN A 282 -6.46 -8.86 2.46
N HIS A 283 -7.60 -8.21 2.25
CA HIS A 283 -8.69 -8.69 1.40
C HIS A 283 -8.60 -8.10 0.00
N MET A 284 -7.43 -8.15 -0.59
CA MET A 284 -7.15 -7.68 -1.94
C MET A 284 -6.44 -8.77 -2.75
N GLY A 285 -6.63 -8.76 -4.04
CA GLY A 285 -5.86 -9.51 -5.02
C GLY A 285 -4.94 -8.59 -5.80
N ALA A 286 -4.13 -9.16 -6.67
CA ALA A 286 -3.29 -8.43 -7.59
C ALA A 286 -3.59 -8.87 -9.02
N MET A 287 -3.82 -7.90 -9.91
CA MET A 287 -3.87 -8.10 -11.35
C MET A 287 -2.52 -7.73 -11.95
N PRO A 288 -1.69 -8.70 -12.35
CA PRO A 288 -0.44 -8.40 -13.04
C PRO A 288 -0.72 -7.79 -14.42
N LEU A 289 -0.10 -6.65 -14.68
CA LEU A 289 -0.08 -5.98 -15.98
C LEU A 289 1.35 -5.93 -16.51
N PHE A 290 1.48 -6.18 -17.79
CA PHE A 290 2.73 -6.11 -18.55
C PHE A 290 2.56 -5.04 -19.61
N LEU A 291 3.23 -3.91 -19.43
CA LEU A 291 3.06 -2.71 -20.25
C LEU A 291 4.30 -2.52 -21.12
N GLU A 292 4.12 -2.51 -22.43
CA GLU A 292 5.20 -2.23 -23.37
C GLU A 292 5.65 -0.78 -23.23
N ALA A 293 6.95 -0.56 -23.03
CA ALA A 293 7.52 0.78 -22.82
C ALA A 293 7.22 1.74 -23.98
N GLY A 294 7.21 1.24 -25.22
CA GLY A 294 6.88 2.03 -26.42
C GLY A 294 5.45 2.60 -26.46
N ALA A 295 4.53 2.04 -25.66
CA ALA A 295 3.15 2.52 -25.58
C ALA A 295 2.92 3.62 -24.52
N LEU A 296 3.96 4.03 -23.79
CA LEU A 296 3.87 4.97 -22.67
C LEU A 296 4.24 6.43 -23.05
N GLY A 297 4.34 6.79 -24.32
CA GLY A 297 4.82 8.09 -24.79
C GLY A 297 4.03 9.30 -24.29
N THR A 298 2.69 9.25 -24.31
CA THR A 298 1.80 10.25 -23.70
C THR A 298 0.90 9.61 -22.64
N LEU A 299 0.32 10.42 -21.73
CA LEU A 299 -0.58 9.86 -20.72
C LEU A 299 -1.80 9.20 -21.36
N ASP A 300 -2.37 9.81 -22.39
CA ASP A 300 -3.57 9.31 -23.07
C ASP A 300 -3.33 7.95 -23.73
N LEU A 301 -2.18 7.80 -24.42
CA LEU A 301 -1.76 6.50 -24.98
C LEU A 301 -1.51 5.47 -23.87
N ALA A 302 -0.82 5.87 -22.80
CA ALA A 302 -0.54 4.99 -21.67
C ALA A 302 -1.81 4.53 -20.97
N VAL A 303 -2.81 5.40 -20.77
CA VAL A 303 -4.11 5.04 -20.19
C VAL A 303 -4.85 4.07 -21.09
N ALA A 304 -4.90 4.34 -22.41
CA ALA A 304 -5.54 3.43 -23.36
C ALA A 304 -4.89 2.04 -23.34
N HIS A 305 -3.55 2.01 -23.28
CA HIS A 305 -2.78 0.77 -23.20
C HIS A 305 -3.02 0.01 -21.88
N VAL A 306 -3.02 0.70 -20.74
CA VAL A 306 -3.35 0.09 -19.44
C VAL A 306 -4.76 -0.48 -19.43
N LEU A 307 -5.75 0.23 -20.00
CA LEU A 307 -7.13 -0.26 -20.13
C LEU A 307 -7.21 -1.50 -21.01
N GLU A 308 -6.47 -1.56 -22.11
CA GLU A 308 -6.37 -2.75 -22.98
C GLU A 308 -5.81 -3.95 -22.19
N LYS A 309 -4.64 -3.77 -21.54
CA LYS A 309 -3.99 -4.84 -20.74
C LYS A 309 -4.82 -5.25 -19.53
N TYR A 310 -5.57 -4.33 -18.92
CA TYR A 310 -6.53 -4.65 -17.87
C TYR A 310 -7.66 -5.56 -18.39
N ARG A 311 -8.28 -5.22 -19.55
CA ARG A 311 -9.32 -6.05 -20.17
C ARG A 311 -8.79 -7.42 -20.56
N GLU A 312 -7.58 -7.47 -21.10
CA GLU A 312 -6.88 -8.72 -21.43
C GLU A 312 -6.65 -9.57 -20.17
N GLY A 313 -6.12 -8.94 -19.09
CA GLY A 313 -5.91 -9.61 -17.81
C GLY A 313 -7.19 -10.16 -17.19
N MET A 314 -8.31 -9.45 -17.32
CA MET A 314 -9.63 -9.95 -16.89
C MET A 314 -10.08 -11.17 -17.69
N LYS A 315 -9.93 -11.14 -19.02
CA LYS A 315 -10.28 -12.28 -19.89
C LYS A 315 -9.40 -13.51 -19.61
N GLN A 316 -8.15 -13.31 -19.26
CA GLN A 316 -7.17 -14.36 -18.97
C GLN A 316 -7.16 -14.78 -17.49
N GLU A 317 -8.07 -14.26 -16.68
CA GLU A 317 -8.15 -14.55 -15.24
C GLU A 317 -6.82 -14.37 -14.50
N ARG A 318 -6.01 -13.38 -14.91
CA ARG A 318 -4.66 -13.16 -14.36
C ARG A 318 -4.65 -12.92 -12.84
N SER A 319 -5.70 -12.32 -12.28
CA SER A 319 -5.82 -12.14 -10.83
C SER A 319 -5.94 -13.50 -10.11
N GLN A 320 -6.73 -14.41 -10.65
CA GLN A 320 -6.89 -15.77 -10.10
C GLN A 320 -5.62 -16.60 -10.28
N ALA A 321 -4.91 -16.40 -11.40
CA ALA A 321 -3.60 -17.02 -11.62
C ALA A 321 -2.54 -16.49 -10.63
N SER A 322 -2.54 -15.19 -10.32
CA SER A 322 -1.68 -14.57 -9.32
C SER A 322 -1.96 -15.11 -7.91
N GLU A 323 -3.23 -15.22 -7.53
CA GLU A 323 -3.64 -15.84 -6.27
C GLU A 323 -3.20 -17.31 -6.18
N ALA A 324 -3.39 -18.07 -7.24
CA ALA A 324 -2.96 -19.47 -7.31
C ALA A 324 -1.43 -19.61 -7.19
N LEU A 325 -0.65 -18.74 -7.84
CA LEU A 325 0.81 -18.71 -7.71
C LEU A 325 1.24 -18.41 -6.28
N THR A 326 0.62 -17.42 -5.64
CA THR A 326 0.90 -17.08 -4.24
C THR A 326 0.48 -18.21 -3.31
N THR A 327 -0.62 -18.92 -3.61
CA THR A 327 -1.05 -20.11 -2.86
C THR A 327 -0.03 -21.25 -2.95
N LEU A 328 0.53 -21.52 -4.14
CA LEU A 328 1.61 -22.48 -4.30
C LEU A 328 2.82 -22.11 -3.44
N ALA A 329 3.21 -20.85 -3.51
CA ALA A 329 4.33 -20.32 -2.75
C ALA A 329 4.11 -20.38 -1.23
N ALA A 330 2.86 -20.26 -0.77
CA ALA A 330 2.51 -20.37 0.66
C ALA A 330 2.74 -21.77 1.25
N HIS A 331 2.98 -22.77 0.44
CA HIS A 331 3.43 -24.09 0.90
C HIS A 331 4.92 -24.11 1.28
N LEU A 332 5.67 -23.08 0.91
CA LEU A 332 7.08 -22.94 1.28
C LEU A 332 7.25 -22.20 2.62
N PRO A 333 8.39 -22.36 3.30
CA PRO A 333 8.75 -21.50 4.42
C PRO A 333 8.82 -20.02 3.97
N LEU A 334 8.40 -19.09 4.83
CA LEU A 334 8.51 -17.64 4.56
C LEU A 334 9.94 -17.21 4.16
N SER A 335 10.94 -17.92 4.70
CA SER A 335 12.36 -17.65 4.42
C SER A 335 12.79 -17.92 2.98
N THR A 336 12.08 -18.78 2.29
CA THR A 336 12.40 -19.20 0.90
C THR A 336 11.49 -18.56 -0.13
N PHE A 337 10.34 -18.06 0.31
CA PHE A 337 9.32 -17.50 -0.59
C PHE A 337 9.84 -16.27 -1.36
N ILE A 338 10.33 -15.26 -0.68
CA ILE A 338 10.77 -14.02 -1.35
C ILE A 338 12.01 -14.23 -2.23
N PRO A 339 13.06 -14.94 -1.78
CA PRO A 339 14.16 -15.32 -2.68
C PRO A 339 13.69 -16.05 -3.94
N MET A 340 12.70 -16.94 -3.83
CA MET A 340 12.15 -17.66 -4.96
C MET A 340 11.42 -16.71 -5.94
N VAL A 341 10.53 -15.86 -5.43
CA VAL A 341 9.82 -14.85 -6.27
C VAL A 341 10.82 -13.95 -6.98
N ARG A 342 11.84 -13.48 -6.27
CA ARG A 342 12.92 -12.65 -6.84
C ARG A 342 13.74 -13.38 -7.89
N TRP A 343 14.00 -14.67 -7.68
CA TRP A 343 14.76 -15.47 -8.65
C TRP A 343 13.99 -15.66 -9.95
N THR A 344 12.68 -15.90 -9.89
CA THR A 344 11.82 -16.07 -11.07
C THR A 344 11.66 -14.78 -11.88
N ASN A 345 11.84 -13.59 -11.26
CA ASN A 345 11.70 -12.28 -11.89
C ASN A 345 13.03 -11.51 -11.97
N MET A 346 14.16 -12.18 -12.25
CA MET A 346 15.50 -11.58 -12.24
C MET A 346 15.81 -10.80 -10.94
N GLY A 347 15.25 -11.24 -9.83
CA GLY A 347 15.40 -10.60 -8.54
C GLY A 347 14.39 -9.50 -8.25
N GLN A 348 13.37 -9.31 -9.07
CA GLN A 348 12.37 -8.25 -8.90
C GLN A 348 10.96 -8.81 -8.72
N ILE A 349 10.20 -8.26 -7.80
CA ILE A 349 8.79 -8.65 -7.53
C ILE A 349 7.87 -8.01 -8.57
N CYS A 350 8.12 -6.73 -8.88
CA CYS A 350 7.46 -5.91 -9.89
C CYS A 350 8.40 -4.75 -10.24
N SER A 351 8.05 -3.96 -11.23
CA SER A 351 8.86 -2.80 -11.65
C SER A 351 8.76 -1.63 -10.67
N LEU A 352 7.58 -1.39 -10.08
CA LEU A 352 7.35 -0.47 -8.97
C LEU A 352 6.11 -0.88 -8.17
N PHE A 353 6.03 -0.45 -6.91
CA PHE A 353 4.79 -0.54 -6.15
C PHE A 353 3.86 0.61 -6.52
N HIS A 354 2.59 0.28 -6.72
CA HIS A 354 1.57 1.26 -7.01
C HIS A 354 0.27 0.92 -6.31
N SER A 355 -0.38 1.92 -5.74
CA SER A 355 -1.72 1.77 -5.17
C SER A 355 -2.47 3.10 -5.19
N HIS A 356 -3.79 2.99 -5.30
CA HIS A 356 -4.74 4.05 -4.99
C HIS A 356 -5.67 3.53 -3.90
N THR A 357 -5.67 4.18 -2.75
CA THR A 357 -6.42 3.70 -1.57
C THR A 357 -7.91 4.02 -1.63
N GLY A 358 -8.37 4.72 -2.67
CA GLY A 358 -9.71 5.29 -2.75
C GLY A 358 -9.82 6.59 -1.95
N SER A 359 -11.05 7.10 -1.83
CA SER A 359 -11.32 8.31 -1.05
C SER A 359 -11.39 7.98 0.43
N PHE A 360 -10.64 8.73 1.25
CA PHE A 360 -10.68 8.63 2.70
C PHE A 360 -11.94 9.29 3.27
N LEU A 361 -12.51 8.69 4.33
CA LEU A 361 -13.66 9.20 5.07
C LEU A 361 -14.80 9.73 4.16
N PRO A 362 -15.32 8.95 3.20
CA PRO A 362 -16.27 9.43 2.22
C PRO A 362 -17.52 10.04 2.89
N GLY A 363 -17.80 11.30 2.52
CA GLY A 363 -18.94 12.05 3.07
C GLY A 363 -18.76 12.57 4.50
N ARG A 364 -17.55 12.47 5.08
CA ARG A 364 -17.23 13.03 6.40
C ARG A 364 -16.20 14.13 6.27
N THR A 365 -16.40 15.21 7.00
CA THR A 365 -15.51 16.36 7.07
C THR A 365 -14.86 16.53 8.44
N GLU A 366 -15.24 15.70 9.42
CA GLU A 366 -14.74 15.76 10.79
C GLU A 366 -14.21 14.41 11.26
N PHE A 367 -13.23 14.47 12.16
CA PHE A 367 -12.64 13.33 12.84
C PHE A 367 -12.47 13.66 14.34
N ALA A 368 -13.14 12.91 15.22
CA ALA A 368 -13.18 13.16 16.66
C ALA A 368 -13.46 14.64 17.02
N GLY A 369 -14.47 15.26 16.36
CA GLY A 369 -14.90 16.63 16.61
C GLY A 369 -14.01 17.73 16.03
N ALA A 370 -12.96 17.40 15.28
CA ALA A 370 -12.12 18.36 14.59
C ALA A 370 -12.30 18.25 13.08
N ALA A 371 -12.36 19.39 12.39
CA ALA A 371 -12.45 19.43 10.93
C ALA A 371 -11.18 18.88 10.29
N VAL A 372 -11.34 18.04 9.27
CA VAL A 372 -10.24 17.41 8.54
C VAL A 372 -9.83 18.27 7.35
N GLN A 373 -8.56 18.59 7.25
CA GLN A 373 -7.98 19.34 6.12
C GLN A 373 -7.51 18.41 5.01
N ASN A 374 -6.76 17.35 5.37
CA ASN A 374 -6.23 16.38 4.40
C ASN A 374 -5.98 15.03 5.08
N ILE A 375 -6.02 13.95 4.27
CA ILE A 375 -5.64 12.59 4.68
C ILE A 375 -4.83 11.94 3.57
N TYR A 376 -3.66 11.40 3.93
CA TYR A 376 -2.82 10.64 3.00
C TYR A 376 -2.06 9.53 3.70
N THR A 377 -1.54 8.60 2.91
CA THR A 377 -0.78 7.45 3.42
C THR A 377 0.62 7.42 2.85
N ILE A 378 1.59 7.14 3.71
CA ILE A 378 3.00 6.96 3.39
C ILE A 378 3.36 5.51 3.70
N PRO A 379 3.41 4.60 2.70
CA PRO A 379 3.83 3.22 2.93
C PRO A 379 5.34 3.07 2.83
N SER A 380 5.87 2.10 3.56
CA SER A 380 7.25 1.65 3.37
C SER A 380 7.34 0.78 2.10
N VAL A 381 8.42 0.89 1.36
CA VAL A 381 8.71 0.07 0.17
C VAL A 381 9.93 -0.82 0.39
N SER A 382 9.98 -1.96 -0.29
CA SER A 382 11.18 -2.81 -0.32
C SER A 382 12.06 -2.49 -1.53
N ALA A 383 13.33 -2.78 -1.45
CA ALA A 383 14.22 -2.77 -2.59
C ALA A 383 14.74 -4.20 -2.88
N PRO A 384 14.50 -4.75 -4.09
CA PRO A 384 13.64 -4.21 -5.15
C PRO A 384 12.14 -4.20 -4.78
N PRO A 385 11.30 -3.44 -5.49
CA PRO A 385 11.58 -2.59 -6.65
C PRO A 385 12.24 -1.24 -6.33
N GLY A 386 12.31 -0.83 -5.06
CA GLY A 386 12.98 0.37 -4.60
C GLY A 386 12.20 1.68 -4.77
N LEU A 387 11.07 1.66 -5.48
CA LEU A 387 10.19 2.82 -5.71
C LEU A 387 8.73 2.41 -5.55
N GLY A 388 7.94 3.30 -4.96
CA GLY A 388 6.49 3.20 -4.86
C GLY A 388 5.82 4.54 -5.16
N ILE A 389 4.67 4.51 -5.82
CA ILE A 389 3.84 5.67 -6.14
C ILE A 389 2.42 5.39 -5.64
N PHE A 390 1.99 6.14 -4.64
CA PHE A 390 0.73 5.91 -3.95
C PHE A 390 -0.14 7.15 -4.03
N VAL A 391 -1.41 6.97 -4.38
CA VAL A 391 -2.36 8.07 -4.53
C VAL A 391 -3.38 8.00 -3.41
N SER A 392 -3.58 9.11 -2.73
CA SER A 392 -4.58 9.34 -1.69
C SER A 392 -5.55 10.42 -2.15
N ASP A 393 -6.83 10.24 -1.87
CA ASP A 393 -7.90 11.22 -2.11
C ASP A 393 -8.64 11.49 -0.80
N TYR A 394 -8.77 12.75 -0.44
CA TYR A 394 -9.65 13.18 0.65
C TYR A 394 -10.50 14.36 0.17
N ALA A 395 -11.82 14.20 0.16
CA ALA A 395 -12.77 15.25 -0.26
C ALA A 395 -12.40 15.91 -1.59
N GLY A 396 -11.88 15.13 -2.54
CA GLY A 396 -11.42 15.58 -3.86
C GLY A 396 -10.05 16.24 -3.86
N LEU A 397 -9.34 16.29 -2.74
CA LEU A 397 -7.94 16.73 -2.67
C LEU A 397 -7.03 15.53 -2.90
N ILE A 398 -6.19 15.58 -3.93
CA ILE A 398 -5.29 14.50 -4.32
C ILE A 398 -3.89 14.75 -3.76
N THR A 399 -3.37 13.76 -3.06
CA THR A 399 -1.97 13.72 -2.61
C THR A 399 -1.30 12.47 -3.18
N VAL A 400 -0.15 12.64 -3.85
CA VAL A 400 0.66 11.52 -4.32
C VAL A 400 1.88 11.39 -3.42
N THR A 401 2.09 10.19 -2.89
CA THR A 401 3.29 9.85 -2.13
C THR A 401 4.26 9.10 -3.04
N LEU A 402 5.42 9.69 -3.29
CA LEU A 402 6.61 8.97 -3.77
C LEU A 402 7.31 8.37 -2.57
N ALA A 403 7.56 7.08 -2.57
CA ALA A 403 8.30 6.39 -1.50
C ALA A 403 9.45 5.58 -2.11
N TRP A 404 10.64 5.68 -1.52
CA TRP A 404 11.81 4.95 -2.02
C TRP A 404 12.74 4.51 -0.90
N ARG A 405 13.85 3.86 -1.25
CA ARG A 405 14.87 3.39 -0.30
C ARG A 405 16.18 4.13 -0.49
N GLY A 406 16.58 4.89 0.54
CA GLY A 406 17.88 5.52 0.68
C GLY A 406 18.39 6.16 -0.60
N ASP A 407 19.64 5.89 -0.93
CA ASP A 407 20.31 6.45 -2.12
C ASP A 407 19.91 5.79 -3.45
N GLY A 408 18.84 4.96 -3.44
CA GLY A 408 18.34 4.27 -4.65
C GLY A 408 17.75 5.19 -5.70
N VAL A 409 17.29 6.40 -5.32
CA VAL A 409 16.79 7.45 -6.22
C VAL A 409 17.37 8.78 -5.75
N SER A 410 18.02 9.50 -6.63
CA SER A 410 18.65 10.80 -6.34
C SER A 410 17.61 11.92 -6.20
N GLN A 411 17.96 13.00 -5.50
CA GLN A 411 17.09 14.16 -5.36
C GLN A 411 16.67 14.75 -6.73
N ALA A 412 17.60 14.85 -7.70
CA ALA A 412 17.29 15.33 -9.03
C ALA A 412 16.32 14.43 -9.82
N GLU A 413 16.36 13.11 -9.56
CA GLU A 413 15.39 12.17 -10.12
C GLU A 413 14.03 12.34 -9.46
N ILE A 414 13.97 12.51 -8.13
CA ILE A 414 12.71 12.75 -7.40
C ILE A 414 12.04 14.04 -7.88
N GLU A 415 12.78 15.12 -8.10
CA GLU A 415 12.26 16.37 -8.66
C GLU A 415 11.73 16.19 -10.09
N ALA A 416 12.40 15.39 -10.89
CA ALA A 416 11.94 15.08 -12.24
C ALA A 416 10.66 14.22 -12.23
N LEU A 417 10.56 13.25 -11.28
CA LEU A 417 9.36 12.45 -11.07
C LEU A 417 8.18 13.33 -10.60
N ASP A 418 8.42 14.25 -9.64
CA ASP A 418 7.39 15.20 -9.16
C ASP A 418 6.82 16.01 -10.33
N ARG A 419 7.70 16.67 -11.14
CA ARG A 419 7.25 17.43 -12.32
C ARG A 419 6.48 16.56 -13.31
N ARG A 420 6.94 15.36 -13.62
CA ARG A 420 6.25 14.43 -14.53
C ARG A 420 4.87 14.06 -14.01
N ILE A 421 4.74 13.71 -12.74
CA ILE A 421 3.49 13.33 -12.11
C ILE A 421 2.51 14.50 -12.11
N ARG A 422 2.94 15.71 -11.74
CA ARG A 422 2.10 16.92 -11.79
C ARG A 422 1.63 17.21 -13.21
N THR A 423 2.54 17.14 -14.20
CA THR A 423 2.18 17.34 -15.61
C THR A 423 1.17 16.30 -16.09
N ASP A 424 1.39 15.03 -15.77
CA ASP A 424 0.47 13.95 -16.15
C ASP A 424 -0.90 14.10 -15.48
N LEU A 425 -0.96 14.51 -14.22
CA LEU A 425 -2.21 14.73 -13.51
C LEU A 425 -2.95 15.97 -14.00
N THR A 426 -2.29 17.11 -14.12
CA THR A 426 -2.93 18.40 -14.37
C THR A 426 -3.04 18.76 -15.85
N GLY A 427 -2.23 18.15 -16.72
CA GLY A 427 -2.12 18.53 -18.11
C GLY A 427 -1.30 19.81 -18.36
N ILE A 428 -0.71 20.39 -17.30
CA ILE A 428 0.08 21.62 -17.37
C ILE A 428 1.56 21.26 -17.29
N ALA A 429 2.33 21.65 -18.30
CA ALA A 429 3.78 21.50 -18.24
C ALA A 429 4.35 22.35 -17.08
N GLN A 430 5.19 21.74 -16.26
CA GLN A 430 5.95 22.43 -15.22
C GLN A 430 7.31 22.83 -15.83
N GLU A 431 7.64 24.10 -15.80
CA GLU A 431 8.93 24.64 -16.29
C GLU A 431 10.13 24.16 -15.46
#